data_97487e7bd63f01ad42148e3f7d0b991e
#
_entry.id   97487e7bd63f01ad42148e3f7d0b991e
#
_cell.length_a   1.000
_cell.length_b   1.000
_cell.length_c   1.000
_cell.angle_alpha   90.00
_cell.angle_beta   90.00
_cell.angle_gamma   90.00
#
_symmetry.space_group_name_H-M   'P 1'
#
loop_
_entity.id
_entity.type
_entity.pdbx_description
1 polymer ?
#
loop_
_entity_poly.entity_id
_entity_poly.type
_entity_poly.pdbx_seq_one_letter_code
_entity_poly.pdbx_strand_id
1 'polypeptide(L)'
;MTYRVIVTPAAESDLKTAYRYIRSEAPRAARDWIRRARQSAKSLARHPERCPLAPESASFDLPIRELFVGSGNRGTYRFLFVVFDEEKSVYILHVRHGSMLPLTSGE
;
A
#
# COMPACT_ATOMS: atom_id res chain seq x y z
N MET A 1 4.93 20.86 1.66
CA MET A 1 4.26 20.70 0.37
C MET A 1 3.47 19.40 0.35
N THR A 2 2.26 19.42 -0.22
CA THR A 2 1.33 18.31 -0.14
C THR A 2 1.22 17.61 -1.49
N TYR A 3 1.27 16.30 -1.47
CA TYR A 3 1.08 15.47 -2.67
C TYR A 3 -0.37 14.99 -2.72
N ARG A 4 -0.87 14.83 -3.93
CA ARG A 4 -2.18 14.22 -4.16
C ARG A 4 -2.00 12.70 -4.16
N VAL A 5 -2.77 12.00 -3.33
CA VAL A 5 -2.66 10.56 -3.21
C VAL A 5 -3.78 9.89 -4.00
N ILE A 6 -3.41 9.08 -4.96
CA ILE A 6 -4.35 8.35 -5.82
C ILE A 6 -4.24 6.87 -5.51
N VAL A 7 -5.36 6.27 -5.07
CA VAL A 7 -5.44 4.82 -4.88
C VAL A 7 -5.94 4.24 -6.20
N THR A 8 -5.08 3.50 -6.88
CA THR A 8 -5.43 2.93 -8.19
C THR A 8 -6.53 1.88 -8.03
N PRO A 9 -7.26 1.55 -9.12
CA PRO A 9 -8.27 0.49 -9.06
C PRO A 9 -7.70 -0.85 -8.57
N ALA A 10 -6.49 -1.20 -8.96
CA ALA A 10 -5.86 -2.43 -8.49
C ALA A 10 -5.63 -2.40 -6.99
N ALA A 11 -5.13 -1.29 -6.46
CA ALA A 11 -4.91 -1.14 -5.02
C ALA A 11 -6.24 -1.14 -4.26
N GLU A 12 -7.27 -0.50 -4.82
CA GLU A 12 -8.59 -0.49 -4.19
C GLU A 12 -9.15 -1.91 -4.12
N SER A 13 -8.97 -2.68 -5.18
CA SER A 13 -9.38 -4.09 -5.20
C SER A 13 -8.62 -4.90 -4.15
N ASP A 14 -7.32 -4.66 -4.03
CA ASP A 14 -6.49 -5.32 -3.02
C ASP A 14 -6.97 -5.01 -1.60
N LEU A 15 -7.33 -3.75 -1.34
CA LEU A 15 -7.86 -3.34 -0.03
C LEU A 15 -9.15 -4.09 0.29
N LYS A 16 -10.04 -4.21 -0.67
CA LYS A 16 -11.31 -4.93 -0.49
C LYS A 16 -11.08 -6.40 -0.21
N THR A 17 -10.15 -7.01 -0.93
CA THR A 17 -9.80 -8.42 -0.72
C THR A 17 -9.25 -8.65 0.68
N ALA A 18 -8.32 -7.80 1.11
CA ALA A 18 -7.76 -7.88 2.44
C ALA A 18 -8.83 -7.68 3.52
N TYR A 19 -9.71 -6.69 3.33
CA TYR A 19 -10.79 -6.43 4.25
C TYR A 19 -11.71 -7.65 4.42
N ARG A 20 -12.11 -8.27 3.29
CA ARG A 20 -12.97 -9.45 3.33
C ARG A 20 -12.31 -10.61 4.07
N TYR A 21 -11.01 -10.81 3.83
CA TYR A 21 -10.26 -11.87 4.50
C TYR A 21 -10.25 -11.66 6.01
N ILE A 22 -9.91 -10.45 6.46
CA ILE A 22 -9.87 -10.16 7.89
C ILE A 22 -11.27 -10.24 8.50
N ARG A 23 -12.27 -9.73 7.78
CA ARG A 23 -13.65 -9.73 8.25
C ARG A 23 -14.18 -11.14 8.47
N SER A 24 -13.76 -12.10 7.64
CA SER A 24 -14.24 -13.48 7.78
C SER A 24 -13.84 -14.10 9.11
N GLU A 25 -12.78 -13.60 9.73
CA GLU A 25 -12.29 -14.11 11.00
C GLU A 25 -12.56 -13.17 12.17
N ALA A 26 -12.52 -11.87 11.94
CA ALA A 26 -12.61 -10.86 13.00
C ALA A 26 -13.22 -9.56 12.47
N PRO A 27 -14.56 -9.45 12.45
CA PRO A 27 -15.23 -8.28 11.85
C PRO A 27 -14.82 -6.93 12.44
N ARG A 28 -14.60 -6.85 13.75
CA ARG A 28 -14.18 -5.59 14.37
C ARG A 28 -12.76 -5.22 13.96
N ALA A 29 -11.88 -6.22 13.94
CA ALA A 29 -10.50 -6.00 13.53
C ALA A 29 -10.44 -5.53 12.07
N ALA A 30 -11.32 -6.05 11.22
CA ALA A 30 -11.39 -5.64 9.83
C ALA A 30 -11.74 -4.16 9.68
N ARG A 31 -12.72 -3.69 10.44
CA ARG A 31 -13.12 -2.28 10.40
C ARG A 31 -11.99 -1.37 10.89
N ASP A 32 -11.32 -1.76 11.95
CA ASP A 32 -10.20 -0.98 12.47
C ASP A 32 -9.05 -0.97 11.48
N TRP A 33 -8.77 -2.12 10.87
CA TRP A 33 -7.69 -2.21 9.90
C TRP A 33 -7.93 -1.34 8.67
N ILE A 34 -9.15 -1.41 8.08
CA ILE A 34 -9.42 -0.63 6.87
C ILE A 34 -9.34 0.87 7.15
N ARG A 35 -9.77 1.31 8.33
CA ARG A 35 -9.65 2.72 8.71
C ARG A 35 -8.19 3.13 8.82
N ARG A 36 -7.36 2.32 9.49
CA ARG A 36 -5.94 2.61 9.61
C ARG A 36 -5.24 2.57 8.25
N ALA A 37 -5.62 1.62 7.40
CA ALA A 37 -5.07 1.52 6.07
C ALA A 37 -5.34 2.78 5.25
N ARG A 38 -6.57 3.28 5.30
CA ARG A 38 -6.91 4.50 4.58
C ARG A 38 -6.21 5.72 5.15
N GLN A 39 -6.04 5.80 6.47
CA GLN A 39 -5.29 6.89 7.09
C GLN A 39 -3.81 6.83 6.69
N SER A 40 -3.24 5.63 6.65
CA SER A 40 -1.86 5.45 6.22
C SER A 40 -1.67 5.88 4.77
N ALA A 41 -2.61 5.54 3.90
CA ALA A 41 -2.58 5.99 2.51
C ALA A 41 -2.57 7.52 2.44
N LYS A 42 -3.45 8.18 3.19
CA LYS A 42 -3.51 9.64 3.23
C LYS A 42 -2.23 10.27 3.75
N SER A 43 -1.51 9.58 4.63
CA SER A 43 -0.27 10.10 5.19
C SER A 43 0.82 10.27 4.13
N LEU A 44 0.68 9.60 2.99
CA LEU A 44 1.62 9.72 1.88
C LEU A 44 1.52 11.08 1.18
N ALA A 45 0.53 11.90 1.53
CA ALA A 45 0.46 13.28 1.04
C ALA A 45 1.63 14.12 1.54
N ARG A 46 2.32 13.68 2.58
CA ARG A 46 3.43 14.42 3.18
C ARG A 46 4.68 13.56 3.21
N HIS A 47 5.75 14.07 2.61
CA HIS A 47 7.06 13.42 2.60
C HIS A 47 6.99 11.93 2.23
N PRO A 48 6.40 11.59 1.07
CA PRO A 48 6.29 10.18 0.70
C PRO A 48 7.65 9.50 0.50
N GLU A 49 8.69 10.27 0.20
CA GLU A 49 10.03 9.72 0.03
C GLU A 49 10.69 9.30 1.35
N ARG A 50 10.03 9.52 2.49
CA ARG A 50 10.51 8.98 3.76
C ARG A 50 10.43 7.45 3.80
N CYS A 51 9.60 6.86 2.93
CA CYS A 51 9.44 5.41 2.85
C CYS A 51 10.56 4.80 2.01
N PRO A 52 11.04 3.60 2.36
CA PRO A 52 12.13 2.97 1.61
C PRO A 52 11.67 2.44 0.27
N LEU A 53 12.63 2.16 -0.60
CA LEU A 53 12.36 1.48 -1.85
C LEU A 53 11.98 0.03 -1.55
N ALA A 54 11.00 -0.47 -2.29
CA ALA A 54 10.54 -1.84 -2.18
C ALA A 54 11.41 -2.75 -3.07
N PRO A 55 11.45 -4.07 -2.76
CA PRO A 55 12.17 -5.01 -3.62
C PRO A 55 11.69 -4.98 -5.08
N GLU A 56 10.40 -4.69 -5.28
CA GLU A 56 9.81 -4.61 -6.61
C GLU A 56 10.46 -3.53 -7.48
N SER A 57 11.07 -2.53 -6.87
CA SER A 57 11.66 -1.42 -7.61
C SER A 57 12.69 -1.90 -8.63
N ALA A 58 13.50 -2.90 -8.27
CA ALA A 58 14.52 -3.44 -9.16
C ALA A 58 13.92 -4.15 -10.37
N SER A 59 12.74 -4.75 -10.21
CA SER A 59 12.10 -5.52 -11.29
C SER A 59 11.35 -4.66 -12.28
N PHE A 60 10.89 -3.48 -11.86
CA PHE A 60 9.99 -2.65 -12.68
C PHE A 60 10.64 -1.40 -13.24
N ASP A 61 11.92 -1.21 -12.98
CA ASP A 61 12.67 -0.04 -13.49
C ASP A 61 12.00 1.28 -13.11
N LEU A 62 11.38 1.30 -11.95
CA LEU A 62 10.73 2.46 -11.37
C LEU A 62 11.07 2.51 -9.88
N PRO A 63 11.17 3.72 -9.30
CA PRO A 63 11.40 3.82 -7.85
C PRO A 63 10.11 3.52 -7.09
N ILE A 64 9.81 2.24 -6.91
CA ILE A 64 8.64 1.80 -6.15
C ILE A 64 9.00 1.77 -4.68
N ARG A 65 8.22 2.46 -3.86
CA ARG A 65 8.42 2.52 -2.42
C ARG A 65 7.36 1.70 -1.71
N GLU A 66 7.61 1.40 -0.44
CA GLU A 66 6.66 0.61 0.35
C GLU A 66 6.39 1.27 1.70
N LEU A 67 5.12 1.21 2.10
CA LEU A 67 4.67 1.63 3.43
C LEU A 67 4.03 0.44 4.11
N PHE A 68 4.47 0.12 5.32
CA PHE A 68 3.96 -1.03 6.06
C PHE A 68 2.78 -0.63 6.92
N VAL A 69 1.70 -1.44 6.86
CA VAL A 69 0.51 -1.24 7.68
C VAL A 69 0.21 -2.55 8.39
N GLY A 70 0.34 -2.57 9.71
CA GLY A 70 0.10 -3.76 10.49
C GLY A 70 -1.37 -4.13 10.59
N SER A 71 -1.66 -5.42 10.65
CA SER A 71 -3.00 -5.96 10.84
C SER A 71 -3.09 -6.79 12.12
N GLY A 72 -2.37 -6.35 13.17
CA GLY A 72 -2.33 -7.04 14.44
C GLY A 72 -1.55 -8.34 14.31
N ASN A 73 -2.09 -9.43 14.87
CA ASN A 73 -1.42 -10.72 14.80
C ASN A 73 -1.65 -11.44 13.47
N ARG A 74 -2.23 -10.75 12.48
CA ARG A 74 -2.45 -11.28 11.12
C ARG A 74 -1.36 -10.89 10.15
N GLY A 75 -0.27 -10.28 10.66
CA GLY A 75 0.86 -9.89 9.85
C GLY A 75 0.80 -8.43 9.43
N THR A 76 1.50 -8.12 8.35
CA THR A 76 1.68 -6.75 7.89
C THR A 76 1.37 -6.68 6.41
N TYR A 77 0.66 -5.63 5.98
CA TYR A 77 0.43 -5.35 4.57
C TYR A 77 1.41 -4.30 4.09
N ARG A 78 1.76 -4.35 2.81
CA ARG A 78 2.66 -3.40 2.18
C ARG A 78 1.88 -2.62 1.14
N PHE A 79 1.95 -1.29 1.24
CA PHE A 79 1.41 -0.40 0.21
C PHE A 79 2.57 -0.08 -0.73
N LEU A 80 2.45 -0.50 -1.98
CA LEU A 80 3.45 -0.23 -3.01
C LEU A 80 3.03 1.01 -3.78
N PHE A 81 3.90 2.01 -3.88
CA PHE A 81 3.53 3.27 -4.49
C PHE A 81 4.70 3.90 -5.21
N VAL A 82 4.37 4.81 -6.14
CA VAL A 82 5.35 5.59 -6.88
C VAL A 82 5.05 7.07 -6.66
N VAL A 83 6.09 7.86 -6.48
CA VAL A 83 5.98 9.31 -6.30
C VAL A 83 6.32 9.98 -7.64
N PHE A 84 5.40 10.77 -8.15
CA PHE A 84 5.65 11.59 -9.35
C PHE A 84 5.81 13.02 -8.88
N ASP A 85 7.05 13.42 -8.70
CA ASP A 85 7.38 14.67 -8.03
C ASP A 85 6.94 15.89 -8.83
N GLU A 86 7.03 15.82 -10.15
CA GLU A 86 6.62 16.93 -10.99
C GLU A 86 5.12 17.20 -10.93
N GLU A 87 4.32 16.13 -10.84
CA GLU A 87 2.87 16.23 -10.69
C GLU A 87 2.43 16.48 -9.26
N LYS A 88 3.35 16.32 -8.30
CA LYS A 88 3.02 16.30 -6.89
C LYS A 88 1.92 15.27 -6.60
N SER A 89 2.12 14.06 -7.11
CA SER A 89 1.17 12.96 -6.98
C SER A 89 1.86 11.69 -6.50
N VAL A 90 1.11 10.90 -5.73
CA VAL A 90 1.52 9.57 -5.28
C VAL A 90 0.46 8.60 -5.77
N TYR A 91 0.90 7.56 -6.49
CA TYR A 91 0.01 6.51 -6.97
C TYR A 91 0.27 5.24 -6.18
N ILE A 92 -0.74 4.80 -5.43
CA ILE A 92 -0.67 3.52 -4.74
C ILE A 92 -1.07 2.45 -5.73
N LEU A 93 -0.12 1.59 -6.08
CA LEU A 93 -0.28 0.62 -7.15
C LEU A 93 -0.89 -0.69 -6.67
N HIS A 94 -0.46 -1.16 -5.51
CA HIS A 94 -0.90 -2.42 -4.94
C HIS A 94 -0.84 -2.39 -3.44
N VAL A 95 -1.64 -3.26 -2.80
CA VAL A 95 -1.58 -3.53 -1.37
C VAL A 95 -1.41 -5.04 -1.23
N ARG A 96 -0.27 -5.48 -0.67
CA ARG A 96 0.06 -6.90 -0.61
C ARG A 96 0.38 -7.31 0.82
N HIS A 97 -0.02 -8.52 1.18
CA HIS A 97 0.37 -9.08 2.46
C HIS A 97 1.90 -9.31 2.46
N GLY A 98 2.54 -9.02 3.58
CA GLY A 98 4.00 -9.11 3.67
C GLY A 98 4.55 -10.52 3.46
N SER A 99 3.72 -11.56 3.62
CA SER A 99 4.15 -12.94 3.38
C SER A 99 4.19 -13.30 1.90
N MET A 100 3.62 -12.45 1.03
CA MET A 100 3.64 -12.71 -0.40
C MET A 100 5.02 -12.38 -0.97
N LEU A 101 5.45 -13.18 -1.96
CA LEU A 101 6.68 -12.89 -2.67
C LEU A 101 6.56 -11.56 -3.42
N PRO A 102 7.68 -10.85 -3.60
CA PRO A 102 7.65 -9.61 -4.37
C PRO A 102 7.16 -9.84 -5.80
N LEU A 103 6.44 -8.84 -6.31
CA LEU A 103 6.03 -8.84 -7.72
C LEU A 103 7.25 -8.71 -8.62
N THR A 104 7.17 -9.34 -9.81
CA THR A 104 8.21 -9.17 -10.81
C THR A 104 7.57 -8.73 -12.12
N SER A 105 8.39 -8.10 -12.98
CA SER A 105 7.90 -7.53 -14.24
C SER A 105 7.45 -8.60 -15.23
N GLY A 106 7.79 -9.85 -15.02
CA GLY A 106 7.39 -10.96 -15.89
C GLY A 106 6.07 -11.61 -15.53
N GLU A 107 5.40 -11.13 -14.51
CA GLU A 107 4.17 -11.77 -14.00
C GLU A 107 2.91 -11.00 -14.36
#